data_e2b4bd97dae7838d0428c678fae3f04a
#
_entry.id   e2b4bd97dae7838d0428c678fae3f04a
#
_cell.length_a   1.000
_cell.length_b   1.000
_cell.length_c   1.000
_cell.angle_alpha   90.00
_cell.angle_beta   90.00
_cell.angle_gamma   90.00
#
_symmetry.space_group_name_H-M   'P 1'
#
loop_
_entity.id
_entity.type
_entity.pdbx_description
1 polymer ?
#
loop_
_entity_poly.entity_id
_entity_poly.type
_entity_poly.pdbx_seq_one_letter_code
_entity_poly.pdbx_strand_id
1 'polypeptide(L)'
;KPFATLGEQLKAIYDLRKGLTKDERLEKVNNAAGVTGTNGPDGGFVLQTDFAGQILESAVQASPLLNRLDRYTCSNAANAMRWISADETDVSSSVFGGVQMYWAAEGATVAASKPQFREMKLDLEKMMGFAYCTDEMLQDAAFMTGFIGNAFVLAADRLLTESVISGDGVGKPLGLLNSGAMLTVNKEANQAAGTFLGANAIKMQARCMPRNRDRLVWLMHPDVEEQLPYLAIQSGEAAKFLWNPEGGLGNFDTQRVLNKPVLFEDSCSALGTKGDVMLVDPMQYILLTKGTAKQDWSIHVEFLTDQNCFRMVYRCNGAPKISKPLTIKNSTKTRSAFVTLAGRA
;
A
#
# COMPACT_ATOMS: atom_id res chain seq x y z
N LYS A 1 -43.58 -22.63 -1.27
CA LYS A 1 -42.15 -22.34 -1.51
C LYS A 1 -42.05 -21.20 -2.52
N PRO A 2 -41.13 -20.24 -2.36
CA PRO A 2 -40.90 -19.20 -3.33
C PRO A 2 -40.39 -19.76 -4.67
N PHE A 3 -40.42 -18.96 -5.73
CA PHE A 3 -39.83 -19.34 -7.01
C PHE A 3 -38.31 -19.53 -6.85
N ALA A 4 -37.75 -20.57 -7.48
CA ALA A 4 -36.34 -20.89 -7.35
C ALA A 4 -35.45 -19.97 -8.24
N THR A 5 -36.01 -19.42 -9.34
CA THR A 5 -35.29 -18.53 -10.25
C THR A 5 -36.22 -17.45 -10.81
N LEU A 6 -35.67 -16.28 -11.16
CA LEU A 6 -36.39 -15.19 -11.81
C LEU A 6 -37.06 -15.66 -13.13
N GLY A 7 -36.39 -16.55 -13.88
CA GLY A 7 -36.93 -17.12 -15.11
C GLY A 7 -38.20 -17.93 -14.89
N GLU A 8 -38.27 -18.69 -13.81
CA GLU A 8 -39.45 -19.48 -13.43
C GLU A 8 -40.63 -18.54 -13.05
N GLN A 9 -40.36 -17.46 -12.34
CA GLN A 9 -41.37 -16.45 -11.96
C GLN A 9 -41.88 -15.70 -13.20
N LEU A 10 -41.01 -15.27 -14.10
CA LEU A 10 -41.40 -14.59 -15.32
C LEU A 10 -42.22 -15.50 -16.27
N LYS A 11 -41.87 -16.78 -16.33
CA LYS A 11 -42.68 -17.76 -17.11
C LYS A 11 -44.03 -17.94 -16.50
N ALA A 12 -44.18 -18.05 -15.18
CA ALA A 12 -45.45 -18.15 -14.50
C ALA A 12 -46.33 -16.90 -14.73
N ILE A 13 -45.74 -15.70 -14.73
CA ILE A 13 -46.45 -14.44 -15.03
C ILE A 13 -46.88 -14.39 -16.51
N TYR A 14 -46.05 -14.85 -17.41
CA TYR A 14 -46.38 -14.90 -18.83
C TYR A 14 -47.53 -15.89 -19.13
N ASP A 15 -47.50 -17.08 -18.54
CA ASP A 15 -48.51 -18.10 -18.70
C ASP A 15 -49.86 -17.66 -18.08
N LEU A 16 -49.84 -16.95 -16.97
CA LEU A 16 -51.02 -16.31 -16.35
C LEU A 16 -51.64 -15.23 -17.30
N ARG A 17 -50.79 -14.38 -17.89
CA ARG A 17 -51.24 -13.33 -18.85
C ARG A 17 -51.86 -13.90 -20.11
N LYS A 18 -51.41 -15.07 -20.55
CA LYS A 18 -51.95 -15.79 -21.69
C LYS A 18 -53.15 -16.70 -21.36
N GLY A 19 -53.51 -16.81 -20.08
CA GLY A 19 -54.60 -17.66 -19.65
C GLY A 19 -54.35 -19.17 -19.74
N LEU A 20 -53.05 -19.57 -19.85
CA LEU A 20 -52.66 -20.95 -20.07
C LEU A 20 -52.62 -21.78 -18.76
N THR A 21 -51.96 -21.25 -17.72
CA THR A 21 -51.87 -21.91 -16.40
C THR A 21 -51.82 -20.87 -15.29
N LYS A 22 -52.53 -21.15 -14.17
CA LYS A 22 -52.53 -20.32 -12.98
C LYS A 22 -51.63 -20.97 -11.94
N ASP A 23 -50.45 -20.41 -11.66
CA ASP A 23 -49.57 -20.89 -10.61
C ASP A 23 -50.04 -20.37 -9.25
N GLU A 24 -50.36 -21.28 -8.29
CA GLU A 24 -50.80 -20.93 -6.96
C GLU A 24 -49.84 -20.07 -6.15
N ARG A 25 -48.54 -20.08 -6.56
CA ARG A 25 -47.51 -19.24 -5.94
C ARG A 25 -47.70 -17.76 -6.24
N LEU A 26 -48.33 -17.43 -7.39
CA LEU A 26 -48.67 -16.06 -7.77
C LEU A 26 -49.92 -15.54 -7.04
N GLU A 27 -50.82 -16.43 -6.59
CA GLU A 27 -52.02 -16.01 -5.84
C GLU A 27 -51.68 -15.46 -4.45
N LYS A 28 -50.61 -15.93 -3.80
CA LYS A 28 -50.18 -15.41 -2.50
C LYS A 28 -49.66 -13.98 -2.62
N VAL A 29 -49.23 -13.55 -3.80
CA VAL A 29 -48.70 -12.21 -4.07
C VAL A 29 -49.85 -11.25 -4.45
N ASN A 30 -50.96 -11.78 -5.03
CA ASN A 30 -52.04 -10.95 -5.60
C ASN A 30 -53.27 -10.77 -4.67
N ASN A 31 -53.31 -11.38 -3.47
CA ASN A 31 -54.47 -11.35 -2.59
C ASN A 31 -54.63 -10.11 -1.70
N ALA A 32 -53.80 -9.08 -1.87
CA ALA A 32 -54.01 -7.79 -1.25
C ALA A 32 -54.68 -6.82 -2.26
N ALA A 33 -55.96 -6.64 -2.19
CA ALA A 33 -56.70 -5.71 -3.04
C ALA A 33 -56.15 -4.29 -2.90
N GLY A 34 -55.68 -3.70 -3.98
CA GLY A 34 -55.20 -2.32 -4.02
C GLY A 34 -53.69 -2.12 -3.81
N VAL A 35 -52.88 -3.19 -3.78
CA VAL A 35 -51.46 -3.12 -3.55
C VAL A 35 -50.71 -2.76 -4.83
N THR A 36 -50.02 -1.63 -4.84
CA THR A 36 -49.11 -1.21 -5.89
C THR A 36 -47.64 -1.41 -5.47
N GLY A 37 -46.81 -1.97 -6.36
CA GLY A 37 -45.41 -2.30 -6.04
C GLY A 37 -44.47 -1.10 -5.86
N THR A 38 -45.02 0.14 -5.88
CA THR A 38 -44.23 1.38 -5.82
C THR A 38 -44.20 2.06 -4.46
N ASN A 39 -45.17 1.78 -3.60
CA ASN A 39 -45.25 2.39 -2.27
C ASN A 39 -45.11 1.34 -1.16
N GLY A 40 -44.18 1.56 -0.22
CA GLY A 40 -43.92 0.66 0.88
C GLY A 40 -45.17 0.26 1.71
N PRO A 41 -46.09 1.21 2.11
CA PRO A 41 -47.31 0.88 2.84
C PRO A 41 -48.33 0.09 2.01
N ASP A 42 -48.30 0.19 0.69
CA ASP A 42 -49.24 -0.44 -0.24
C ASP A 42 -48.75 -1.79 -0.80
N GLY A 43 -47.74 -2.41 -0.18
CA GLY A 43 -47.28 -3.74 -0.55
C GLY A 43 -45.93 -3.80 -1.24
N GLY A 44 -45.18 -2.71 -1.32
CA GLY A 44 -43.81 -2.70 -1.86
C GLY A 44 -42.88 -3.64 -1.09
N PHE A 45 -43.19 -4.00 0.15
CA PHE A 45 -42.47 -4.98 0.97
C PHE A 45 -42.76 -6.44 0.63
N VAL A 46 -43.80 -6.71 -0.17
CA VAL A 46 -44.19 -8.07 -0.56
C VAL A 46 -43.44 -8.57 -1.79
N LEU A 47 -42.78 -7.67 -2.51
CA LEU A 47 -41.88 -8.05 -3.61
C LEU A 47 -40.60 -8.70 -3.04
N GLN A 48 -40.40 -9.97 -3.37
CA GLN A 48 -39.19 -10.68 -3.02
C GLN A 48 -38.02 -10.01 -3.71
N THR A 49 -37.11 -9.42 -2.94
CA THR A 49 -35.83 -8.94 -3.45
C THR A 49 -34.88 -10.11 -3.50
N ASP A 50 -34.34 -10.42 -4.68
CA ASP A 50 -33.22 -11.34 -4.81
C ASP A 50 -31.97 -10.63 -4.28
N PHE A 51 -31.38 -11.20 -3.25
CA PHE A 51 -30.07 -10.78 -2.77
C PHE A 51 -29.00 -11.45 -3.62
N ALA A 52 -28.16 -10.65 -4.25
CA ALA A 52 -26.91 -11.16 -4.81
C ALA A 52 -26.12 -11.80 -3.65
N GLY A 53 -25.78 -13.08 -3.76
CA GLY A 53 -25.01 -13.80 -2.74
C GLY A 53 -23.55 -13.32 -2.61
N GLN A 54 -23.24 -12.12 -3.14
CA GLN A 54 -21.95 -11.47 -3.07
C GLN A 54 -22.15 -10.01 -2.68
N ILE A 55 -21.38 -9.56 -1.70
CA ILE A 55 -21.26 -8.14 -1.38
C ILE A 55 -20.47 -7.50 -2.52
N LEU A 56 -21.01 -6.41 -3.09
CA LEU A 56 -20.27 -5.55 -4.00
C LEU A 56 -19.13 -4.91 -3.22
N GLU A 57 -17.93 -5.46 -3.36
CA GLU A 57 -16.73 -4.85 -2.84
C GLU A 57 -16.40 -3.63 -3.70
N SER A 58 -16.32 -2.45 -3.11
CA SER A 58 -15.62 -1.34 -3.75
C SER A 58 -14.16 -1.77 -3.89
N ALA A 59 -13.59 -1.57 -5.08
CA ALA A 59 -12.19 -1.95 -5.35
C ALA A 59 -11.26 -1.22 -4.37
N VAL A 60 -10.97 -1.86 -3.23
CA VAL A 60 -9.95 -1.40 -2.30
C VAL A 60 -8.62 -1.85 -2.89
N GLN A 61 -7.81 -0.90 -3.28
CA GLN A 61 -6.53 -1.16 -3.91
C GLN A 61 -5.58 -1.78 -2.87
N ALA A 62 -5.20 -3.04 -3.08
CA ALA A 62 -4.09 -3.64 -2.33
C ALA A 62 -2.79 -2.93 -2.71
N SER A 63 -1.99 -2.54 -1.71
CA SER A 63 -0.77 -1.78 -1.96
C SER A 63 0.28 -2.59 -2.72
N PRO A 64 0.67 -2.16 -3.94
CA PRO A 64 1.73 -2.82 -4.69
C PRO A 64 3.12 -2.59 -4.08
N LEU A 65 3.27 -1.65 -3.14
CA LEU A 65 4.52 -1.33 -2.47
C LEU A 65 5.02 -2.49 -1.64
N LEU A 66 4.15 -3.10 -0.82
CA LEU A 66 4.53 -4.17 0.10
C LEU A 66 5.13 -5.39 -0.61
N ASN A 67 4.70 -5.67 -1.84
CA ASN A 67 5.24 -6.78 -2.63
C ASN A 67 6.65 -6.53 -3.18
N ARG A 68 7.11 -5.29 -3.18
CA ARG A 68 8.43 -4.89 -3.67
C ARG A 68 9.49 -4.77 -2.57
N LEU A 69 9.07 -4.84 -1.29
CA LEU A 69 9.97 -4.77 -0.14
C LEU A 69 10.81 -6.04 0.00
N ASP A 70 11.96 -5.91 0.65
CA ASP A 70 12.80 -7.06 1.01
C ASP A 70 12.23 -7.76 2.25
N ARG A 71 11.60 -8.93 2.03
CA ARG A 71 10.88 -9.65 3.07
C ARG A 71 11.72 -10.73 3.70
N TYR A 72 11.71 -10.78 5.03
CA TYR A 72 12.31 -11.84 5.83
C TYR A 72 11.25 -12.46 6.75
N THR A 73 11.31 -13.77 6.89
CA THR A 73 10.43 -14.50 7.80
C THR A 73 11.22 -14.96 9.02
N CYS A 74 10.75 -14.59 10.20
CA CYS A 74 11.30 -15.04 11.46
C CYS A 74 10.82 -16.45 11.79
N SER A 75 11.67 -17.27 12.41
CA SER A 75 11.28 -18.60 12.89
C SER A 75 10.20 -18.50 13.98
N ASN A 76 9.39 -19.58 14.13
CA ASN A 76 8.32 -19.58 15.13
C ASN A 76 8.79 -19.44 16.59
N ALA A 77 10.04 -19.80 16.87
CA ALA A 77 10.63 -19.68 18.21
C ALA A 77 11.20 -18.28 18.51
N ALA A 78 11.52 -17.48 17.48
CA ALA A 78 12.17 -16.18 17.65
C ALA A 78 11.15 -15.04 17.59
N ASN A 79 11.42 -13.95 18.34
CA ASN A 79 10.63 -12.71 18.32
C ASN A 79 11.44 -11.51 17.80
N ALA A 80 12.67 -11.72 17.39
CA ALA A 80 13.57 -10.70 16.84
C ALA A 80 14.49 -11.32 15.81
N MET A 81 14.99 -10.50 14.90
CA MET A 81 16.05 -10.87 13.96
C MET A 81 17.14 -9.82 13.98
N ARG A 82 18.38 -10.27 13.85
CA ARG A 82 19.57 -9.41 13.83
C ARG A 82 20.31 -9.57 12.52
N TRP A 83 20.74 -8.45 11.98
CA TRP A 83 21.62 -8.41 10.81
C TRP A 83 22.91 -7.68 11.17
N ILE A 84 24.01 -8.21 10.70
CA ILE A 84 25.31 -7.54 10.76
C ILE A 84 25.57 -6.98 9.38
N SER A 85 25.77 -5.68 9.27
CA SER A 85 26.09 -4.97 8.04
C SER A 85 27.39 -4.22 8.20
N ALA A 86 28.16 -4.10 7.13
CA ALA A 86 29.29 -3.16 7.11
C ALA A 86 28.75 -1.73 7.28
N ASP A 87 29.44 -0.90 8.04
CA ASP A 87 29.06 0.51 8.21
C ASP A 87 29.51 1.32 6.98
N GLU A 88 28.58 1.53 6.05
CA GLU A 88 28.82 2.23 4.78
C GLU A 88 28.24 3.66 4.79
N THR A 89 28.24 4.35 5.91
CA THR A 89 27.71 5.72 5.97
C THR A 89 28.60 6.74 5.27
N ASP A 90 29.90 6.48 5.17
CA ASP A 90 30.86 7.31 4.43
C ASP A 90 31.69 6.44 3.47
N VAL A 91 31.39 6.56 2.18
CA VAL A 91 32.12 5.89 1.10
C VAL A 91 33.05 6.85 0.36
N SER A 92 33.38 7.99 0.94
CA SER A 92 34.27 8.99 0.34
C SER A 92 35.73 8.54 0.26
N SER A 93 36.21 7.83 1.28
CA SER A 93 37.60 7.37 1.41
C SER A 93 37.76 5.86 1.48
N SER A 94 36.71 5.13 1.85
CA SER A 94 36.76 3.69 2.09
C SER A 94 35.45 3.01 1.67
N VAL A 95 35.50 1.70 1.48
CA VAL A 95 34.32 0.84 1.20
C VAL A 95 34.25 -0.27 2.26
N PHE A 96 33.09 -0.94 2.37
CA PHE A 96 32.86 -2.05 3.31
C PHE A 96 33.32 -1.76 4.75
N GLY A 97 32.86 -0.63 5.30
CA GLY A 97 33.10 -0.30 6.69
C GLY A 97 34.52 0.18 7.00
N GLY A 98 35.25 0.68 6.02
CA GLY A 98 36.58 1.27 6.27
C GLY A 98 37.76 0.53 5.64
N VAL A 99 37.52 -0.49 4.82
CA VAL A 99 38.60 -1.17 4.09
C VAL A 99 39.19 -0.25 3.03
N GLN A 100 40.51 -0.10 3.04
CA GLN A 100 41.24 0.74 2.10
C GLN A 100 42.31 -0.06 1.36
N MET A 101 42.49 0.23 0.09
CA MET A 101 43.54 -0.32 -0.75
C MET A 101 44.50 0.81 -1.20
N TYR A 102 45.80 0.52 -1.19
CA TYR A 102 46.84 1.48 -1.53
C TYR A 102 47.73 0.93 -2.64
N TRP A 103 48.19 1.82 -3.50
CA TRP A 103 49.30 1.54 -4.40
C TRP A 103 50.58 1.73 -3.61
N ALA A 104 51.39 0.70 -3.49
CA ALA A 104 52.63 0.74 -2.73
C ALA A 104 53.82 0.38 -3.64
N ALA A 105 54.94 1.08 -3.47
CA ALA A 105 56.19 0.68 -4.07
C ALA A 105 56.81 -0.53 -3.34
N GLU A 106 57.75 -1.21 -3.94
CA GLU A 106 58.46 -2.33 -3.34
C GLU A 106 59.10 -1.92 -2.01
N GLY A 107 58.82 -2.67 -0.94
CA GLY A 107 59.32 -2.37 0.40
C GLY A 107 58.60 -1.25 1.17
N ALA A 108 57.55 -0.62 0.60
CA ALA A 108 56.78 0.41 1.30
C ALA A 108 55.83 -0.18 2.36
N THR A 109 55.78 0.45 3.53
CA THR A 109 54.81 0.11 4.59
C THR A 109 53.44 0.70 4.27
N VAL A 110 52.40 -0.14 4.28
CA VAL A 110 51.00 0.25 4.04
C VAL A 110 50.27 0.26 5.36
N ALA A 111 49.44 1.28 5.60
CA ALA A 111 48.61 1.36 6.79
C ALA A 111 47.53 0.26 6.77
N ALA A 112 47.42 -0.47 7.87
CA ALA A 112 46.36 -1.48 8.02
C ALA A 112 45.01 -0.81 8.20
N SER A 113 44.01 -1.24 7.45
CA SER A 113 42.60 -0.82 7.60
C SER A 113 41.82 -1.85 8.41
N LYS A 114 40.90 -1.37 9.24
CA LYS A 114 40.05 -2.21 10.09
C LYS A 114 38.58 -2.03 9.73
N PRO A 115 37.88 -3.09 9.26
CA PRO A 115 36.48 -2.98 8.93
C PRO A 115 35.62 -2.72 10.18
N GLN A 116 34.63 -1.84 10.04
CA GLN A 116 33.63 -1.56 11.05
C GLN A 116 32.30 -2.19 10.65
N PHE A 117 31.64 -2.80 11.63
CA PHE A 117 30.35 -3.43 11.44
C PHE A 117 29.28 -2.72 12.30
N ARG A 118 28.08 -2.69 11.76
CA ARG A 118 26.88 -2.20 12.45
C ARG A 118 25.89 -3.33 12.61
N GLU A 119 25.35 -3.47 13.81
CA GLU A 119 24.23 -4.35 14.09
C GLU A 119 22.91 -3.61 13.86
N MET A 120 21.98 -4.28 13.17
CA MET A 120 20.59 -3.88 13.05
C MET A 120 19.72 -4.98 13.65
N LYS A 121 18.94 -4.65 14.67
CA LYS A 121 18.01 -5.54 15.34
C LYS A 121 16.59 -5.05 15.10
N LEU A 122 15.69 -5.96 14.70
CA LEU A 122 14.26 -5.72 14.62
C LEU A 122 13.53 -6.69 15.55
N ASP A 123 12.80 -6.14 16.51
CA ASP A 123 11.88 -6.88 17.36
C ASP A 123 10.50 -6.89 16.68
N LEU A 124 9.79 -8.03 16.75
CA LEU A 124 8.48 -8.17 16.13
C LEU A 124 7.40 -7.46 16.96
N GLU A 125 6.66 -6.58 16.32
CA GLU A 125 5.51 -5.90 16.88
C GLU A 125 4.20 -6.64 16.53
N LYS A 126 3.17 -6.47 17.36
CA LYS A 126 1.89 -7.15 17.21
C LYS A 126 0.83 -6.19 16.66
N MET A 127 0.32 -6.52 15.48
CA MET A 127 -0.88 -5.91 14.90
C MET A 127 -2.08 -6.78 15.21
N MET A 128 -3.21 -6.20 15.61
CA MET A 128 -4.41 -6.93 16.00
C MET A 128 -5.66 -6.17 15.60
N GLY A 129 -6.62 -6.89 15.03
CA GLY A 129 -7.94 -6.39 14.69
C GLY A 129 -9.05 -7.24 15.33
N PHE A 130 -10.17 -6.62 15.63
CA PHE A 130 -11.40 -7.25 16.12
C PHE A 130 -12.58 -6.82 15.26
N ALA A 131 -13.52 -7.75 15.04
CA ALA A 131 -14.81 -7.47 14.43
C ALA A 131 -15.90 -8.25 15.16
N TYR A 132 -17.04 -7.63 15.37
CA TYR A 132 -18.22 -8.25 15.98
C TYR A 132 -19.26 -8.51 14.90
N CYS A 133 -19.94 -9.66 15.01
CA CYS A 133 -21.05 -10.03 14.16
C CYS A 133 -22.05 -10.80 14.98
N THR A 134 -23.35 -10.55 14.78
CA THR A 134 -24.41 -11.31 15.46
C THR A 134 -24.48 -12.74 14.94
N ASP A 135 -24.89 -13.68 15.79
CA ASP A 135 -25.00 -15.11 15.42
C ASP A 135 -26.07 -15.31 14.33
N GLU A 136 -27.20 -14.59 14.39
CA GLU A 136 -28.23 -14.58 13.35
C GLU A 136 -27.66 -14.21 11.98
N MET A 137 -26.82 -13.16 11.92
CA MET A 137 -26.21 -12.70 10.68
C MET A 137 -25.22 -13.73 10.10
N LEU A 138 -24.53 -14.48 10.95
CA LEU A 138 -23.65 -15.56 10.52
C LEU A 138 -24.41 -16.79 9.99
N GLN A 139 -25.58 -17.09 10.57
CA GLN A 139 -26.43 -18.19 10.13
C GLN A 139 -27.15 -17.86 8.82
N ASP A 140 -27.66 -16.64 8.68
CA ASP A 140 -28.42 -16.20 7.51
C ASP A 140 -27.51 -15.89 6.30
N ALA A 141 -26.29 -15.43 6.55
CA ALA A 141 -25.34 -14.99 5.54
C ALA A 141 -24.02 -15.79 5.58
N ALA A 142 -24.04 -17.02 5.07
CA ALA A 142 -22.86 -17.92 5.05
C ALA A 142 -21.59 -17.31 4.41
N PHE A 143 -21.73 -16.29 3.54
CA PHE A 143 -20.62 -15.56 2.94
C PHE A 143 -19.92 -14.58 3.90
N MET A 144 -20.55 -14.24 5.03
CA MET A 144 -20.06 -13.19 5.95
C MET A 144 -18.72 -13.54 6.57
N THR A 145 -18.48 -14.81 6.89
CA THR A 145 -17.19 -15.28 7.43
C THR A 145 -16.05 -15.02 6.46
N GLY A 146 -16.26 -15.30 5.17
CA GLY A 146 -15.27 -15.01 4.13
C GLY A 146 -15.03 -13.51 3.94
N PHE A 147 -16.10 -12.72 3.96
CA PHE A 147 -16.01 -11.27 3.86
C PHE A 147 -15.21 -10.65 5.01
N ILE A 148 -15.50 -11.03 6.27
CA ILE A 148 -14.76 -10.54 7.44
C ILE A 148 -13.26 -10.91 7.32
N GLY A 149 -12.95 -12.13 6.88
CA GLY A 149 -11.56 -12.56 6.65
C GLY A 149 -10.84 -11.67 5.64
N ASN A 150 -11.45 -11.39 4.49
CA ASN A 150 -10.90 -10.52 3.45
C ASN A 150 -10.77 -9.06 3.94
N ALA A 151 -11.77 -8.55 4.65
CA ALA A 151 -11.74 -7.21 5.21
C ALA A 151 -10.57 -7.01 6.19
N PHE A 152 -10.27 -8.00 7.02
CA PHE A 152 -9.10 -7.97 7.90
C PHE A 152 -7.78 -7.94 7.12
N VAL A 153 -7.67 -8.71 6.03
CA VAL A 153 -6.46 -8.74 5.21
C VAL A 153 -6.22 -7.38 4.56
N LEU A 154 -7.25 -6.76 3.99
CA LEU A 154 -7.17 -5.44 3.37
C LEU A 154 -6.85 -4.34 4.40
N ALA A 155 -7.49 -4.39 5.58
CA ALA A 155 -7.22 -3.45 6.66
C ALA A 155 -5.79 -3.58 7.19
N ALA A 156 -5.26 -4.81 7.28
CA ALA A 156 -3.89 -5.07 7.68
C ALA A 156 -2.88 -4.57 6.64
N ASP A 157 -3.16 -4.77 5.35
CA ASP A 157 -2.33 -4.30 4.24
C ASP A 157 -2.23 -2.76 4.25
N ARG A 158 -3.36 -2.07 4.39
CA ARG A 158 -3.43 -0.62 4.51
C ARG A 158 -2.64 -0.08 5.71
N LEU A 159 -2.88 -0.63 6.91
CA LEU A 159 -2.20 -0.21 8.13
C LEU A 159 -0.69 -0.45 8.05
N LEU A 160 -0.27 -1.56 7.44
CA LEU A 160 1.13 -1.88 7.23
C LEU A 160 1.78 -0.92 6.23
N THR A 161 1.11 -0.60 5.12
CA THR A 161 1.57 0.37 4.12
C THR A 161 1.74 1.75 4.73
N GLU A 162 0.75 2.24 5.49
CA GLU A 162 0.84 3.50 6.23
C GLU A 162 2.03 3.50 7.20
N SER A 163 2.22 2.39 7.94
CA SER A 163 3.35 2.26 8.88
C SER A 163 4.70 2.24 8.16
N VAL A 164 4.81 1.61 6.99
CA VAL A 164 6.04 1.60 6.17
C VAL A 164 6.36 2.99 5.62
N ILE A 165 5.36 3.80 5.31
CA ILE A 165 5.57 5.16 4.78
C ILE A 165 5.86 6.15 5.93
N SER A 166 5.01 6.20 6.96
CA SER A 166 4.99 7.28 7.97
C SER A 166 5.18 6.83 9.42
N GLY A 167 5.40 5.53 9.69
CA GLY A 167 5.56 5.00 11.05
C GLY A 167 6.70 5.64 11.83
N ASP A 168 6.54 5.77 13.14
CA ASP A 168 7.55 6.35 14.05
C ASP A 168 8.53 5.33 14.63
N GLY A 169 8.29 4.02 14.42
CA GLY A 169 9.15 2.94 14.95
C GLY A 169 8.88 2.57 16.41
N VAL A 170 7.82 3.09 17.02
CA VAL A 170 7.43 2.77 18.40
C VAL A 170 6.16 1.89 18.36
N GLY A 171 6.31 0.61 18.68
CA GLY A 171 5.21 -0.37 18.60
C GLY A 171 4.69 -0.64 17.18
N LYS A 172 5.34 -0.13 16.15
CA LYS A 172 5.04 -0.28 14.72
C LYS A 172 6.32 -0.10 13.88
N PRO A 173 6.32 -0.48 12.59
CA PRO A 173 7.47 -0.30 11.71
C PRO A 173 8.01 1.13 11.68
N LEU A 174 9.32 1.27 11.52
CA LEU A 174 9.94 2.58 11.27
C LEU A 174 9.73 2.97 9.80
N GLY A 175 8.89 3.98 9.58
CA GLY A 175 8.53 4.46 8.26
C GLY A 175 9.68 5.15 7.51
N LEU A 176 9.55 5.18 6.20
CA LEU A 176 10.51 5.84 5.30
C LEU A 176 10.69 7.32 5.67
N LEU A 177 9.59 8.05 5.90
CA LEU A 177 9.61 9.51 6.17
C LEU A 177 10.31 9.87 7.49
N ASN A 178 10.20 9.02 8.51
CA ASN A 178 10.77 9.24 9.83
C ASN A 178 12.15 8.62 10.00
N SER A 179 12.65 7.93 8.97
CA SER A 179 13.98 7.33 9.02
C SER A 179 15.07 8.39 8.85
N GLY A 180 16.20 8.21 9.54
CA GLY A 180 17.38 9.03 9.36
C GLY A 180 18.01 8.91 7.96
N ALA A 181 17.61 7.89 7.18
CA ALA A 181 18.06 7.68 5.80
C ALA A 181 17.32 8.55 4.78
N MET A 182 16.16 9.13 5.14
CA MET A 182 15.36 9.94 4.24
C MET A 182 16.09 11.25 3.91
N LEU A 183 16.33 11.48 2.63
CA LEU A 183 16.94 12.71 2.13
C LEU A 183 15.87 13.63 1.57
N THR A 184 15.83 14.87 2.04
CA THR A 184 14.88 15.88 1.56
C THR A 184 15.54 16.76 0.51
N VAL A 185 14.88 16.92 -0.63
CA VAL A 185 15.26 17.86 -1.69
C VAL A 185 14.39 19.11 -1.56
N ASN A 186 15.02 20.28 -1.54
CA ASN A 186 14.30 21.55 -1.43
C ASN A 186 13.49 21.87 -2.69
N LYS A 187 12.40 22.61 -2.51
CA LYS A 187 11.61 23.19 -3.61
C LYS A 187 12.45 24.15 -4.47
N GLU A 188 12.00 24.39 -5.69
CA GLU A 188 12.61 25.42 -6.55
C GLU A 188 12.34 26.83 -6.01
N ALA A 189 13.21 27.77 -6.36
CA ALA A 189 12.95 29.18 -6.08
C ALA A 189 11.66 29.62 -6.79
N ASN A 190 10.77 30.30 -6.09
CA ASN A 190 9.47 30.77 -6.61
C ASN A 190 8.53 29.65 -7.09
N GLN A 191 8.71 28.41 -6.62
CA GLN A 191 7.78 27.32 -6.89
C GLN A 191 6.44 27.60 -6.18
N ALA A 192 5.34 27.55 -6.93
CA ALA A 192 4.00 27.69 -6.38
C ALA A 192 3.68 26.58 -5.36
N ALA A 193 2.84 26.90 -4.39
CA ALA A 193 2.38 25.95 -3.39
C ALA A 193 1.70 24.73 -4.05
N GLY A 194 1.90 23.56 -3.48
CA GLY A 194 1.26 22.31 -3.96
C GLY A 194 1.67 21.85 -5.35
N THR A 195 2.71 22.44 -5.99
CA THR A 195 3.12 22.03 -7.35
C THR A 195 4.27 21.03 -7.35
N PHE A 196 4.29 20.12 -8.33
CA PHE A 196 5.40 19.23 -8.61
C PHE A 196 5.97 19.58 -10.00
N LEU A 197 7.26 19.90 -10.07
CA LEU A 197 7.92 20.34 -11.29
C LEU A 197 8.91 19.29 -11.81
N GLY A 198 9.15 19.28 -13.13
CA GLY A 198 10.16 18.42 -13.75
C GLY A 198 11.56 18.61 -13.17
N ALA A 199 11.94 19.84 -12.79
CA ALA A 199 13.20 20.13 -12.12
C ALA A 199 13.33 19.42 -10.76
N ASN A 200 12.24 19.32 -9.98
CA ASN A 200 12.21 18.59 -8.72
C ASN A 200 12.50 17.09 -8.96
N ALA A 201 11.83 16.49 -9.96
CA ALA A 201 12.02 15.08 -10.30
C ALA A 201 13.47 14.76 -10.67
N ILE A 202 14.11 15.62 -11.49
CA ILE A 202 15.51 15.45 -11.89
C ILE A 202 16.44 15.57 -10.68
N LYS A 203 16.22 16.57 -9.81
CA LYS A 203 17.03 16.76 -8.60
C LYS A 203 16.89 15.58 -7.63
N MET A 204 15.66 15.07 -7.45
CA MET A 204 15.41 13.89 -6.62
C MET A 204 16.13 12.66 -7.17
N GLN A 205 16.03 12.39 -8.47
CA GLN A 205 16.73 11.28 -9.10
C GLN A 205 18.27 11.42 -9.00
N ALA A 206 18.82 12.63 -9.12
CA ALA A 206 20.25 12.88 -8.97
C ALA A 206 20.76 12.63 -7.54
N ARG A 207 19.89 12.78 -6.55
CA ARG A 207 20.20 12.54 -5.11
C ARG A 207 19.93 11.09 -4.68
N CYS A 208 19.29 10.29 -5.52
CA CYS A 208 19.10 8.89 -5.25
C CYS A 208 20.34 8.07 -5.62
N MET A 209 20.73 7.14 -4.74
CA MET A 209 21.85 6.21 -4.97
C MET A 209 21.39 4.77 -4.71
N PRO A 210 20.64 4.18 -5.61
CA PRO A 210 20.24 2.78 -5.49
C PRO A 210 21.37 1.85 -5.91
N ARG A 211 21.43 0.66 -5.32
CA ARG A 211 22.32 -0.42 -5.80
C ARG A 211 21.93 -0.88 -7.20
N ASN A 212 20.65 -0.82 -7.52
CA ASN A 212 20.10 -1.11 -8.83
C ASN A 212 19.06 -0.04 -9.21
N ARG A 213 19.37 0.76 -10.23
CA ARG A 213 18.50 1.86 -10.68
C ARG A 213 17.15 1.37 -11.22
N ASP A 214 17.05 0.14 -11.67
CA ASP A 214 15.81 -0.41 -12.22
C ASP A 214 14.76 -0.72 -11.15
N ARG A 215 15.18 -0.80 -9.88
CA ARG A 215 14.30 -1.03 -8.73
C ARG A 215 13.69 0.24 -8.15
N LEU A 216 14.14 1.40 -8.60
CA LEU A 216 13.58 2.68 -8.14
C LEU A 216 12.11 2.80 -8.52
N VAL A 217 11.32 3.28 -7.56
CA VAL A 217 9.89 3.50 -7.69
C VAL A 217 9.55 4.87 -7.15
N TRP A 218 8.69 5.57 -7.87
CA TRP A 218 8.04 6.77 -7.37
C TRP A 218 6.84 6.38 -6.51
N LEU A 219 6.78 6.88 -5.28
CA LEU A 219 5.60 6.84 -4.42
C LEU A 219 5.01 8.24 -4.40
N MET A 220 3.75 8.37 -4.76
CA MET A 220 3.08 9.66 -4.89
C MET A 220 1.68 9.59 -4.31
N HIS A 221 1.25 10.70 -3.71
CA HIS A 221 -0.16 10.88 -3.36
C HIS A 221 -1.01 10.95 -4.63
N PRO A 222 -2.22 10.40 -4.68
CA PRO A 222 -3.08 10.43 -5.88
C PRO A 222 -3.31 11.84 -6.45
N ASP A 223 -3.41 12.86 -5.61
CA ASP A 223 -3.60 14.25 -6.05
C ASP A 223 -2.44 14.82 -6.90
N VAL A 224 -1.28 14.14 -6.89
CA VAL A 224 -0.14 14.53 -7.75
C VAL A 224 -0.37 14.10 -9.19
N GLU A 225 -1.25 13.13 -9.44
CA GLU A 225 -1.50 12.55 -10.77
C GLU A 225 -1.90 13.62 -11.80
N GLU A 226 -2.74 14.58 -11.41
CA GLU A 226 -3.16 15.68 -12.28
C GLU A 226 -1.99 16.50 -12.83
N GLN A 227 -0.86 16.53 -12.12
CA GLN A 227 0.31 17.34 -12.49
C GLN A 227 1.30 16.59 -13.38
N LEU A 228 1.23 15.26 -13.44
CA LEU A 228 2.17 14.44 -14.21
C LEU A 228 2.16 14.73 -15.71
N PRO A 229 1.00 14.92 -16.38
CA PRO A 229 0.96 15.27 -17.81
C PRO A 229 1.64 16.60 -18.14
N TYR A 230 1.71 17.52 -17.20
CA TYR A 230 2.33 18.84 -17.36
C TYR A 230 3.83 18.86 -17.02
N LEU A 231 4.39 17.71 -16.59
CA LEU A 231 5.83 17.62 -16.30
C LEU A 231 6.64 17.76 -17.58
N ALA A 232 7.22 18.94 -17.76
CA ALA A 232 8.11 19.24 -18.87
C ALA A 232 9.44 19.80 -18.38
N ILE A 233 10.52 19.56 -19.11
CA ILE A 233 11.76 20.30 -18.95
C ILE A 233 11.69 21.44 -19.96
N GLN A 234 11.67 22.67 -19.46
CA GLN A 234 11.90 23.84 -20.28
C GLN A 234 13.41 23.94 -20.57
N SER A 235 13.78 23.68 -21.82
CA SER A 235 15.13 23.88 -22.32
C SER A 235 15.04 24.71 -23.59
N GLY A 236 15.13 26.05 -23.46
CA GLY A 236 14.92 26.97 -24.57
C GLY A 236 13.46 26.96 -25.09
N GLU A 237 13.27 27.02 -26.40
CA GLU A 237 11.95 27.08 -27.02
C GLU A 237 11.19 25.74 -27.09
N ALA A 238 11.85 24.60 -26.77
CA ALA A 238 11.25 23.27 -26.84
C ALA A 238 11.07 22.66 -25.44
N ALA A 239 9.81 22.48 -25.02
CA ALA A 239 9.48 21.69 -23.83
C ALA A 239 9.61 20.19 -24.16
N LYS A 240 10.42 19.44 -23.37
CA LYS A 240 10.46 17.99 -23.43
C LYS A 240 9.68 17.43 -22.24
N PHE A 241 8.66 16.61 -22.51
CA PHE A 241 7.89 15.97 -21.47
C PHE A 241 8.72 14.90 -20.74
N LEU A 242 8.69 14.92 -19.43
CA LEU A 242 9.33 13.93 -18.56
C LEU A 242 8.46 12.71 -18.32
N TRP A 243 7.18 12.88 -18.43
CA TRP A 243 6.20 11.83 -18.36
C TRP A 243 5.87 11.38 -19.79
N ASN A 244 6.14 10.15 -20.09
CA ASN A 244 5.87 9.59 -21.41
C ASN A 244 4.91 8.40 -21.25
N PRO A 245 3.63 8.56 -21.59
CA PRO A 245 2.75 7.40 -21.78
C PRO A 245 3.24 6.65 -23.03
N GLU A 246 3.66 5.40 -22.90
CA GLU A 246 3.99 4.56 -24.05
C GLU A 246 2.75 4.44 -24.97
N GLY A 247 2.85 5.00 -26.18
CA GLY A 247 1.75 5.01 -27.15
C GLY A 247 1.01 6.35 -27.32
N GLY A 248 1.49 7.45 -26.71
CA GLY A 248 0.89 8.77 -26.82
C GLY A 248 -0.30 8.97 -25.87
N LEU A 249 -1.05 10.06 -26.05
CA LEU A 249 -2.19 10.44 -25.19
C LEU A 249 -3.35 9.41 -25.13
N GLY A 250 -3.30 8.36 -25.92
CA GLY A 250 -4.34 7.31 -25.95
C GLY A 250 -4.03 6.08 -25.11
N ASN A 251 -2.83 5.94 -24.51
CA ASN A 251 -2.43 4.77 -23.75
C ASN A 251 -1.87 5.18 -22.39
N PHE A 252 -2.77 5.31 -21.40
CA PHE A 252 -2.44 5.73 -20.03
C PHE A 252 -1.92 4.58 -19.14
N ASP A 253 -1.69 3.39 -19.69
CA ASP A 253 -1.51 2.17 -18.91
C ASP A 253 -0.09 2.00 -18.31
N THR A 254 0.88 2.81 -18.72
CA THR A 254 2.25 2.78 -18.16
C THR A 254 2.60 4.11 -17.51
N GLN A 255 2.28 4.22 -16.23
CA GLN A 255 2.63 5.40 -15.42
C GLN A 255 4.12 5.36 -15.09
N ARG A 256 4.93 6.10 -15.86
CA ARG A 256 6.37 6.22 -15.64
C ARG A 256 6.84 7.65 -15.64
N VAL A 257 7.59 8.05 -14.62
CA VAL A 257 8.30 9.33 -14.56
C VAL A 257 9.80 9.06 -14.64
N LEU A 258 10.50 9.70 -15.58
CA LEU A 258 11.94 9.47 -15.82
C LEU A 258 12.29 7.96 -15.98
N ASN A 259 11.44 7.24 -16.71
CA ASN A 259 11.56 5.79 -16.95
C ASN A 259 11.50 4.93 -15.67
N LYS A 260 10.88 5.42 -14.58
CA LYS A 260 10.65 4.69 -13.35
C LYS A 260 9.15 4.57 -13.09
N PRO A 261 8.66 3.40 -12.60
CA PRO A 261 7.24 3.22 -12.33
C PRO A 261 6.79 4.15 -11.21
N VAL A 262 5.54 4.61 -11.32
CA VAL A 262 4.85 5.39 -10.29
C VAL A 262 3.86 4.48 -9.59
N LEU A 263 3.84 4.53 -8.27
CA LEU A 263 2.82 3.92 -7.43
C LEU A 263 2.08 5.04 -6.71
N PHE A 264 0.77 5.09 -6.90
CA PHE A 264 -0.09 5.98 -6.16
C PHE A 264 -0.53 5.31 -4.88
N GLU A 265 -0.27 5.95 -3.75
CA GLU A 265 -0.60 5.44 -2.42
C GLU A 265 -1.28 6.54 -1.62
N ASP A 266 -2.50 6.28 -1.17
CA ASP A 266 -3.29 7.19 -0.33
C ASP A 266 -2.67 7.40 1.06
N SER A 267 -1.77 6.52 1.47
CA SER A 267 -0.99 6.62 2.71
C SER A 267 0.17 7.61 2.63
N CYS A 268 0.47 8.17 1.44
CA CYS A 268 1.42 9.27 1.30
C CYS A 268 0.86 10.56 1.92
N SER A 269 1.75 11.50 2.27
CA SER A 269 1.33 12.79 2.81
C SER A 269 0.53 13.61 1.80
N ALA A 270 -0.35 14.48 2.30
CA ALA A 270 -1.15 15.35 1.44
C ALA A 270 -0.28 16.25 0.53
N LEU A 271 -0.81 16.55 -0.65
CA LEU A 271 -0.17 17.37 -1.68
C LEU A 271 0.40 18.69 -1.10
N GLY A 272 1.64 18.98 -1.42
CA GLY A 272 2.34 20.17 -0.94
C GLY A 272 3.08 19.98 0.38
N THR A 273 2.88 18.88 1.09
CA THR A 273 3.61 18.54 2.33
C THR A 273 4.79 17.63 2.06
N LYS A 274 5.73 17.53 2.99
CA LYS A 274 6.85 16.58 2.89
C LYS A 274 6.30 15.15 2.88
N GLY A 275 6.65 14.36 1.87
CA GLY A 275 6.23 12.96 1.74
C GLY A 275 5.09 12.74 0.75
N ASP A 276 4.61 13.76 0.07
CA ASP A 276 3.64 13.62 -1.02
C ASP A 276 4.24 13.05 -2.30
N VAL A 277 5.53 13.30 -2.53
CA VAL A 277 6.33 12.72 -3.61
C VAL A 277 7.63 12.16 -3.05
N MET A 278 7.85 10.89 -3.26
CA MET A 278 9.05 10.18 -2.82
C MET A 278 9.62 9.33 -3.96
N LEU A 279 10.94 9.26 -4.05
CA LEU A 279 11.66 8.32 -4.90
C LEU A 279 12.40 7.34 -3.99
N VAL A 280 12.03 6.07 -4.06
CA VAL A 280 12.51 5.04 -3.13
C VAL A 280 13.05 3.80 -3.85
N ASP A 281 14.01 3.13 -3.23
CA ASP A 281 14.39 1.76 -3.56
C ASP A 281 13.75 0.81 -2.53
N PRO A 282 12.63 0.13 -2.86
CA PRO A 282 11.91 -0.72 -1.92
C PRO A 282 12.76 -1.85 -1.34
N MET A 283 13.74 -2.36 -2.10
CA MET A 283 14.63 -3.44 -1.65
C MET A 283 15.62 -2.99 -0.56
N GLN A 284 15.73 -1.69 -0.31
CA GLN A 284 16.51 -1.14 0.81
C GLN A 284 15.69 -1.00 2.10
N TYR A 285 14.45 -1.46 2.09
CA TYR A 285 13.60 -1.55 3.28
C TYR A 285 13.36 -3.01 3.63
N ILE A 286 13.66 -3.40 4.87
CA ILE A 286 13.41 -4.74 5.39
C ILE A 286 12.03 -4.79 6.00
N LEU A 287 11.24 -5.77 5.61
CA LEU A 287 9.98 -6.15 6.25
C LEU A 287 10.15 -7.53 6.89
N LEU A 288 10.17 -7.57 8.22
CA LEU A 288 10.23 -8.79 9.01
C LEU A 288 8.83 -9.24 9.36
N THR A 289 8.51 -10.50 9.07
CA THR A 289 7.20 -11.11 9.36
C THR A 289 7.36 -12.40 10.14
N LYS A 290 6.34 -12.82 10.88
CA LYS A 290 6.34 -14.09 11.61
C LYS A 290 5.13 -14.94 11.23
N GLY A 291 5.37 -15.97 10.44
CA GLY A 291 4.34 -16.93 10.02
C GLY A 291 3.20 -16.27 9.24
N THR A 292 2.04 -16.89 9.27
CA THR A 292 0.78 -16.38 8.73
C THR A 292 -0.03 -15.65 9.80
N ALA A 293 -0.93 -14.78 9.37
CA ALA A 293 -1.89 -14.15 10.27
C ALA A 293 -2.75 -15.22 10.95
N LYS A 294 -2.92 -15.12 12.28
CA LYS A 294 -3.79 -16.00 13.04
C LYS A 294 -5.16 -15.38 13.12
N GLN A 295 -6.17 -16.12 12.70
CA GLN A 295 -7.57 -15.75 12.82
C GLN A 295 -8.22 -16.68 13.83
N ASP A 296 -8.86 -16.11 14.83
CA ASP A 296 -9.59 -16.82 15.87
C ASP A 296 -10.99 -16.17 16.00
N TRP A 297 -11.97 -16.94 16.44
CA TRP A 297 -13.29 -16.43 16.75
C TRP A 297 -13.75 -16.95 18.11
N SER A 298 -14.61 -16.18 18.80
CA SER A 298 -15.11 -16.53 20.12
C SER A 298 -16.51 -15.97 20.33
N ILE A 299 -17.38 -16.81 20.86
CA ILE A 299 -18.75 -16.45 21.29
C ILE A 299 -18.77 -15.93 22.74
N HIS A 300 -17.68 -16.09 23.50
CA HIS A 300 -17.68 -15.83 24.95
C HIS A 300 -17.46 -14.37 25.33
N VAL A 301 -16.99 -13.54 24.41
CA VAL A 301 -16.63 -12.14 24.71
C VAL A 301 -17.87 -11.29 24.94
N GLU A 302 -18.89 -11.46 24.11
CA GLU A 302 -20.17 -10.74 24.15
C GLU A 302 -21.35 -11.71 24.26
N PHE A 303 -21.25 -12.65 25.19
CA PHE A 303 -22.25 -13.72 25.37
C PHE A 303 -23.66 -13.19 25.67
N LEU A 304 -23.76 -12.05 26.36
CA LEU A 304 -25.05 -11.46 26.75
C LEU A 304 -25.76 -10.75 25.58
N THR A 305 -25.02 -10.40 24.52
CA THR A 305 -25.56 -9.68 23.37
C THR A 305 -25.66 -10.56 22.12
N ASP A 306 -25.39 -11.86 22.25
CA ASP A 306 -25.41 -12.86 21.17
C ASP A 306 -24.53 -12.47 19.98
N GLN A 307 -23.33 -11.98 20.28
CA GLN A 307 -22.36 -11.54 19.27
C GLN A 307 -21.13 -12.43 19.26
N ASN A 308 -20.73 -12.83 18.06
CA ASN A 308 -19.46 -13.49 17.79
C ASN A 308 -18.35 -12.46 17.58
N CYS A 309 -17.23 -12.65 18.27
CA CYS A 309 -16.04 -11.80 18.11
C CYS A 309 -15.01 -12.52 17.24
N PHE A 310 -14.67 -11.91 16.12
CA PHE A 310 -13.55 -12.32 15.25
C PHE A 310 -12.32 -11.54 15.63
N ARG A 311 -11.18 -12.22 15.70
CA ARG A 311 -9.89 -11.64 16.00
C ARG A 311 -8.87 -12.06 14.95
N MET A 312 -8.13 -11.09 14.40
CA MET A 312 -6.93 -11.36 13.62
C MET A 312 -5.70 -10.82 14.34
N VAL A 313 -4.64 -11.63 14.39
CA VAL A 313 -3.36 -11.25 14.97
C VAL A 313 -2.25 -11.51 13.96
N TYR A 314 -1.45 -10.50 13.69
CA TYR A 314 -0.26 -10.59 12.84
C TYR A 314 0.95 -9.97 13.54
N ARG A 315 2.13 -10.55 13.34
CA ARG A 315 3.38 -10.03 13.90
C ARG A 315 4.32 -9.66 12.78
N CYS A 316 4.67 -8.40 12.73
CA CYS A 316 5.60 -7.85 11.75
C CYS A 316 6.35 -6.67 12.33
N ASN A 317 7.44 -6.30 11.69
CA ASN A 317 8.14 -5.05 11.91
C ASN A 317 8.94 -4.71 10.64
N GLY A 318 9.40 -3.48 10.50
CA GLY A 318 10.19 -3.06 9.36
C GLY A 318 11.06 -1.85 9.65
N ALA A 319 12.17 -1.77 8.95
CA ALA A 319 13.03 -0.60 8.98
C ALA A 319 13.90 -0.50 7.72
N PRO A 320 14.37 0.70 7.35
CA PRO A 320 15.37 0.90 6.32
C PRO A 320 16.70 0.22 6.63
N LYS A 321 17.34 -0.40 5.65
CA LYS A 321 18.68 -1.01 5.77
C LYS A 321 19.76 0.01 6.09
N ILE A 322 19.62 1.21 5.56
CA ILE A 322 20.56 2.33 5.78
C ILE A 322 20.02 3.27 6.86
N SER A 323 20.89 3.77 7.72
CA SER A 323 20.53 4.66 8.82
C SER A 323 20.70 6.13 8.49
N LYS A 324 21.59 6.46 7.54
CA LYS A 324 21.94 7.84 7.17
C LYS A 324 22.19 7.92 5.65
N PRO A 325 22.02 9.12 5.04
CA PRO A 325 22.44 9.36 3.67
C PRO A 325 23.95 9.13 3.50
N LEU A 326 24.35 8.60 2.34
CA LEU A 326 25.73 8.24 2.05
C LEU A 326 26.52 9.46 1.56
N THR A 327 27.74 9.64 2.08
CA THR A 327 28.72 10.61 1.57
C THR A 327 29.55 9.91 0.49
N ILE A 328 29.66 10.52 -0.69
CA ILE A 328 30.44 9.96 -1.81
C ILE A 328 31.70 10.78 -2.08
N LYS A 329 32.71 10.12 -2.65
CA LYS A 329 33.99 10.75 -3.00
C LYS A 329 33.80 11.94 -3.96
N ASN A 330 34.51 13.02 -3.71
CA ASN A 330 34.53 14.23 -4.56
C ASN A 330 33.14 14.87 -4.77
N SER A 331 32.24 14.77 -3.78
CA SER A 331 30.92 15.38 -3.83
C SER A 331 30.59 16.05 -2.51
N THR A 332 30.01 17.24 -2.58
CA THR A 332 29.43 17.94 -1.43
C THR A 332 27.99 17.48 -1.14
N LYS A 333 27.41 16.68 -2.07
CA LYS A 333 26.02 16.23 -2.00
C LYS A 333 25.96 14.80 -1.50
N THR A 334 25.20 14.57 -0.44
CA THR A 334 24.87 13.22 0.03
C THR A 334 23.83 12.57 -0.89
N ARG A 335 23.79 11.24 -0.91
CA ARG A 335 22.83 10.44 -1.64
C ARG A 335 22.19 9.42 -0.74
N SER A 336 20.95 9.04 -1.04
CA SER A 336 20.22 8.03 -0.29
C SER A 336 19.41 7.13 -1.22
N ALA A 337 19.02 5.96 -0.72
CA ALA A 337 18.03 5.11 -1.38
C ALA A 337 16.59 5.66 -1.24
N PHE A 338 16.39 6.65 -0.35
CA PHE A 338 15.10 7.26 -0.07
C PHE A 338 15.21 8.77 -0.18
N VAL A 339 14.48 9.35 -1.10
CA VAL A 339 14.51 10.78 -1.38
C VAL A 339 13.07 11.31 -1.41
N THR A 340 12.81 12.39 -0.68
CA THR A 340 11.52 13.07 -0.67
C THR A 340 11.67 14.53 -1.07
N LEU A 341 10.61 15.12 -1.55
CA LEU A 341 10.52 16.55 -1.80
C LEU A 341 10.15 17.29 -0.50
N ALA A 342 10.73 18.47 -0.28
CA ALA A 342 10.37 19.32 0.84
C ALA A 342 8.93 19.84 0.72
N GLY A 343 8.35 20.26 1.84
CA GLY A 343 7.05 20.91 1.83
C GLY A 343 7.04 22.15 0.93
N ARG A 344 5.94 22.34 0.23
CA ARG A 344 5.69 23.42 -0.74
C ARG A 344 4.44 24.21 -0.37
N ALA A 345 4.30 24.45 0.93
CA ALA A 345 3.26 25.32 1.45
C ALA A 345 3.53 26.79 1.09
#